data_9383b9a509fc4fa8010929453c320dbf
#
_entry.id   9383b9a509fc4fa8010929453c320dbf
#
_cell.length_a   1.000
_cell.length_b   1.000
_cell.length_c   1.000
_cell.angle_alpha   90.00
_cell.angle_beta   90.00
_cell.angle_gamma   90.00
#
_symmetry.space_group_name_H-M   'P 1'
#
loop_
_entity.id
_entity.type
_entity.pdbx_description
1 polymer ?
#
loop_
_entity_poly.entity_id
_entity_poly.type
_entity_poly.pdbx_seq_one_letter_code
_entity_poly.pdbx_strand_id
1 'polypeptide(L)'
;MRSIKFLLFVIFQIIYSSLVFAQLAPVDSVIEGNINSNVYLSSTKKYLLRGFVNVNPPATITIEPGTIIYGEKDSKGTLIINRGAKIIANGTRQRPIVFTSQQPAGQRAPGDWGGVIIAGNATINVPGGTATIEGGTGTIYGGGSNPNDNDNSGILRYVRIEFPGIAFLPDNEINGLILGGVGRGTTIEYVQVSYSGDDSFEWFGGTVNAKYLISYKGVDDDFDTDFGFRGNLQFGLAVRDPNIADIGGSNGFETDNDGTGTYNSPRTLPVISNFTIIGPMRDTSFTQYNPNFRRGAHIRRASQLSIYNSIVMGFPVGLLLDGSAVRYSATGDTLQIRNSIWAGLRYGNGITTNQQGFNAEEWFNTPSFGNRKYVQPSEVGLIDPFNLTNPNPVPAANSPAATGASFSNPRLSSFFTQTTYVGAFSPNEPRWDEGWANYDPQNTNYITGVYEEGTTIKKFELYQNYPNPFNPSTSISFLLAENGRTTLKIYNVLGAEIKTLLDSDLEAGKIYTLTFDGSDLSSGIYYAELKQAQI
;
A
#
# COMPACT_ATOMS: atom_id res chain seq x y z
N MET A 1 -57.17 55.51 -27.54
CA MET A 1 -55.86 54.82 -27.51
C MET A 1 -55.53 54.43 -26.09
N ARG A 2 -55.67 53.15 -25.72
CA ARG A 2 -55.29 52.66 -24.39
C ARG A 2 -53.91 51.99 -24.54
N SER A 3 -52.89 52.49 -23.83
CA SER A 3 -51.57 51.86 -23.78
C SER A 3 -51.51 50.92 -22.58
N ILE A 4 -51.21 49.66 -22.83
CA ILE A 4 -50.96 48.64 -21.81
C ILE A 4 -49.46 48.63 -21.56
N LYS A 5 -49.04 48.92 -20.33
CA LYS A 5 -47.64 48.78 -19.88
C LYS A 5 -47.50 47.36 -19.30
N PHE A 6 -46.63 46.56 -19.93
CA PHE A 6 -46.19 45.28 -19.38
C PHE A 6 -45.04 45.53 -18.37
N LEU A 7 -45.26 45.09 -17.15
CA LEU A 7 -44.26 45.08 -16.09
C LEU A 7 -43.51 43.73 -16.14
N LEU A 8 -42.25 43.74 -16.56
CA LEU A 8 -41.42 42.55 -16.53
C LEU A 8 -40.88 42.37 -15.09
N PHE A 9 -41.32 41.35 -14.40
CA PHE A 9 -40.74 40.91 -13.14
C PHE A 9 -39.56 39.99 -13.48
N VAL A 10 -38.32 40.44 -13.27
CA VAL A 10 -37.12 39.57 -13.27
C VAL A 10 -36.96 39.00 -11.87
N ILE A 11 -37.29 37.75 -11.69
CA ILE A 11 -36.98 37.02 -10.45
C ILE A 11 -35.53 36.60 -10.50
N PHE A 12 -34.68 37.26 -9.74
CA PHE A 12 -33.34 36.81 -9.45
C PHE A 12 -33.42 35.64 -8.43
N GLN A 13 -33.35 34.42 -8.90
CA GLN A 13 -33.10 33.27 -8.02
C GLN A 13 -31.60 33.33 -7.61
N ILE A 14 -31.36 33.77 -6.38
CA ILE A 14 -30.05 33.59 -5.72
C ILE A 14 -29.95 32.11 -5.36
N ILE A 15 -29.24 31.36 -6.17
CA ILE A 15 -28.84 29.98 -5.81
C ILE A 15 -27.80 30.12 -4.71
N TYR A 16 -28.21 29.96 -3.46
CA TYR A 16 -27.29 29.66 -2.38
C TYR A 16 -26.75 28.24 -2.60
N SER A 17 -25.64 28.10 -3.30
CA SER A 17 -24.82 26.91 -3.19
C SER A 17 -24.22 26.94 -1.78
N SER A 18 -24.81 26.22 -0.84
CA SER A 18 -24.13 25.88 0.40
C SER A 18 -22.90 25.08 0.01
N LEU A 19 -21.74 25.72 0.06
CA LEU A 19 -20.46 25.01 0.09
C LEU A 19 -20.49 24.15 1.36
N VAL A 20 -20.87 22.91 1.23
CA VAL A 20 -20.63 21.92 2.27
C VAL A 20 -19.13 21.71 2.27
N PHE A 21 -18.42 22.43 3.14
CA PHE A 21 -17.03 22.09 3.44
C PHE A 21 -17.03 20.66 3.98
N ALA A 22 -16.38 19.77 3.28
CA ALA A 22 -16.22 18.42 3.77
C ALA A 22 -15.47 18.49 5.11
N GLN A 23 -16.10 18.00 6.15
CA GLN A 23 -15.57 18.10 7.51
C GLN A 23 -14.44 17.09 7.72
N LEU A 24 -13.33 17.54 8.35
CA LEU A 24 -12.26 16.64 8.79
C LEU A 24 -12.83 15.52 9.67
N ALA A 25 -12.18 14.35 9.61
CA ALA A 25 -12.61 13.23 10.45
C ALA A 25 -12.56 13.60 11.94
N PRO A 26 -13.61 13.33 12.71
CA PRO A 26 -13.65 13.63 14.15
C PRO A 26 -12.66 12.74 14.90
N VAL A 27 -12.04 13.30 15.95
CA VAL A 27 -11.07 12.61 16.79
C VAL A 27 -11.44 12.74 18.26
N ASP A 28 -11.14 11.71 19.05
CA ASP A 28 -11.41 11.68 20.49
C ASP A 28 -10.19 12.13 21.31
N SER A 29 -8.99 12.01 20.75
CA SER A 29 -7.75 12.35 21.45
C SER A 29 -6.65 12.76 20.46
N VAL A 30 -5.88 13.76 20.82
CA VAL A 30 -4.68 14.20 20.11
C VAL A 30 -3.45 13.62 20.81
N ILE A 31 -2.51 13.11 20.01
CA ILE A 31 -1.20 12.64 20.45
C ILE A 31 -0.17 13.55 19.81
N GLU A 32 0.65 14.21 20.63
CA GLU A 32 1.66 15.18 20.18
C GLU A 32 2.91 15.15 21.04
N GLY A 33 4.05 15.55 20.47
CA GLY A 33 5.31 15.71 21.19
C GLY A 33 5.95 14.38 21.64
N ASN A 34 6.47 14.35 22.89
CA ASN A 34 7.27 13.26 23.40
C ASN A 34 6.48 12.31 24.31
N ILE A 35 6.51 11.02 24.00
CA ILE A 35 5.99 9.93 24.81
C ILE A 35 7.16 9.27 25.54
N ASN A 36 7.29 9.55 26.85
CA ASN A 36 8.40 9.07 27.70
C ASN A 36 7.98 7.95 28.67
N SER A 37 6.73 7.52 28.63
CA SER A 37 6.17 6.42 29.40
C SER A 37 5.22 5.59 28.56
N ASN A 38 4.90 4.37 29.01
CA ASN A 38 4.02 3.49 28.26
C ASN A 38 2.64 4.11 28.02
N VAL A 39 2.16 4.00 26.78
CA VAL A 39 0.84 4.49 26.34
C VAL A 39 0.07 3.34 25.70
N TYR A 40 -1.23 3.29 25.99
CA TYR A 40 -2.17 2.35 25.38
C TYR A 40 -3.24 3.11 24.60
N LEU A 41 -3.41 2.77 23.31
CA LEU A 41 -4.42 3.31 22.43
C LEU A 41 -5.56 2.30 22.26
N SER A 42 -6.72 2.62 22.85
CA SER A 42 -7.91 1.75 22.75
C SER A 42 -8.63 1.93 21.43
N SER A 43 -9.16 0.85 20.87
CA SER A 43 -9.97 0.86 19.64
C SER A 43 -11.34 1.56 19.80
N THR A 44 -11.74 1.86 21.03
CA THR A 44 -12.97 2.64 21.30
C THR A 44 -12.79 4.14 21.03
N LYS A 45 -11.56 4.59 20.76
CA LYS A 45 -11.21 5.99 20.48
C LYS A 45 -10.51 6.12 19.14
N LYS A 46 -10.67 7.28 18.53
CA LYS A 46 -9.95 7.74 17.35
C LYS A 46 -8.91 8.76 17.76
N TYR A 47 -7.72 8.60 17.24
CA TYR A 47 -6.56 9.41 17.61
C TYR A 47 -6.09 10.27 16.45
N LEU A 48 -5.49 11.42 16.76
CA LEU A 48 -4.82 12.30 15.80
C LEU A 48 -3.36 12.44 16.18
N LEU A 49 -2.46 12.11 15.27
CA LEU A 49 -1.04 12.46 15.38
C LEU A 49 -0.85 13.90 14.92
N ARG A 50 -0.34 14.75 15.79
CA ARG A 50 -0.02 16.14 15.52
C ARG A 50 1.47 16.39 15.62
N GLY A 51 2.08 16.86 14.53
CA GLY A 51 3.52 17.06 14.45
C GLY A 51 4.30 15.77 14.65
N PHE A 52 5.54 15.87 15.08
CA PHE A 52 6.37 14.72 15.37
C PHE A 52 6.04 14.12 16.74
N VAL A 53 5.45 12.92 16.73
CA VAL A 53 5.14 12.14 17.94
C VAL A 53 6.29 11.18 18.19
N ASN A 54 7.14 11.50 19.14
CA ASN A 54 8.34 10.76 19.48
C ASN A 54 8.09 9.80 20.64
N VAL A 55 8.11 8.49 20.38
CA VAL A 55 8.14 7.49 21.45
C VAL A 55 9.59 7.26 21.85
N ASN A 56 9.95 7.68 23.04
CA ASN A 56 11.33 7.65 23.56
C ASN A 56 11.56 6.46 24.49
N PRO A 57 12.77 5.87 24.52
CA PRO A 57 13.08 4.78 25.42
C PRO A 57 12.93 5.21 26.90
N PRO A 58 12.45 4.33 27.78
CA PRO A 58 12.07 2.93 27.53
C PRO A 58 10.59 2.74 27.16
N ALA A 59 9.88 3.80 26.74
CA ALA A 59 8.44 3.77 26.50
C ALA A 59 8.04 2.76 25.41
N THR A 60 6.84 2.22 25.58
CA THR A 60 6.15 1.40 24.60
C THR A 60 4.80 2.02 24.27
N ILE A 61 4.51 2.24 22.98
CA ILE A 61 3.17 2.54 22.52
C ILE A 61 2.48 1.24 22.11
N THR A 62 1.38 0.89 22.77
CA THR A 62 0.56 -0.29 22.48
C THR A 62 -0.74 0.14 21.84
N ILE A 63 -1.06 -0.44 20.70
CA ILE A 63 -2.24 -0.08 19.89
C ILE A 63 -3.14 -1.31 19.76
N GLU A 64 -4.37 -1.16 20.24
CA GLU A 64 -5.37 -2.24 20.22
C GLU A 64 -5.81 -2.57 18.79
N PRO A 65 -6.10 -3.85 18.46
CA PRO A 65 -6.65 -4.23 17.16
C PRO A 65 -7.92 -3.43 16.81
N GLY A 66 -7.97 -2.89 15.58
CA GLY A 66 -9.09 -2.08 15.09
C GLY A 66 -9.02 -0.59 15.41
N THR A 67 -7.94 -0.12 16.06
CA THR A 67 -7.75 1.32 16.33
C THR A 67 -7.53 2.10 15.02
N ILE A 68 -8.16 3.27 14.94
CA ILE A 68 -7.96 4.24 13.84
C ILE A 68 -7.14 5.41 14.37
N ILE A 69 -6.05 5.70 13.68
CA ILE A 69 -5.13 6.80 13.98
C ILE A 69 -5.02 7.68 12.74
N TYR A 70 -5.39 8.94 12.86
CA TYR A 70 -5.28 9.93 11.80
C TYR A 70 -3.95 10.66 11.90
N GLY A 71 -3.36 11.01 10.75
CA GLY A 71 -2.27 11.98 10.66
C GLY A 71 -2.82 13.37 10.31
N GLU A 72 -2.39 14.40 11.04
CA GLU A 72 -2.74 15.80 10.74
C GLU A 72 -1.85 16.33 9.61
N LYS A 73 -2.48 16.89 8.56
CA LYS A 73 -1.75 17.38 7.39
C LYS A 73 -0.91 18.62 7.70
N ASP A 74 -1.52 19.60 8.31
CA ASP A 74 -0.91 20.93 8.49
C ASP A 74 0.35 20.88 9.39
N SER A 75 0.35 20.02 10.38
CA SER A 75 1.49 19.79 11.28
C SER A 75 2.43 18.66 10.83
N LYS A 76 2.13 18.01 9.70
CA LYS A 76 2.88 16.84 9.18
C LYS A 76 2.96 15.71 10.21
N GLY A 77 1.80 15.34 10.78
CA GLY A 77 1.70 14.32 11.83
C GLY A 77 2.50 13.06 11.48
N THR A 78 3.47 12.66 12.32
CA THR A 78 4.38 11.54 12.07
C THR A 78 4.56 10.76 13.36
N LEU A 79 4.47 9.42 13.31
CA LEU A 79 4.80 8.56 14.46
C LEU A 79 6.25 8.10 14.37
N ILE A 80 7.04 8.38 15.39
CA ILE A 80 8.47 8.07 15.44
C ILE A 80 8.77 7.20 16.66
N ILE A 81 9.23 5.97 16.41
CA ILE A 81 9.70 5.05 17.43
C ILE A 81 11.22 5.17 17.49
N ASN A 82 11.72 5.86 18.50
CA ASN A 82 13.14 6.08 18.70
C ASN A 82 13.86 4.81 19.19
N ARG A 83 15.16 4.72 18.95
CA ARG A 83 16.00 3.57 19.33
C ARG A 83 15.77 3.18 20.78
N GLY A 84 15.44 1.91 21.03
CA GLY A 84 15.18 1.37 22.37
C GLY A 84 13.75 1.59 22.89
N ALA A 85 12.91 2.37 22.20
CA ALA A 85 11.47 2.40 22.40
C ALA A 85 10.80 1.28 21.60
N LYS A 86 9.49 1.06 21.81
CA LYS A 86 8.74 0.00 21.12
C LYS A 86 7.37 0.45 20.66
N ILE A 87 6.95 -0.16 19.54
CA ILE A 87 5.56 -0.15 19.10
C ILE A 87 4.99 -1.56 19.16
N ILE A 88 3.81 -1.73 19.74
CA ILE A 88 3.04 -2.98 19.71
C ILE A 88 1.73 -2.70 18.98
N ALA A 89 1.78 -2.78 17.67
CA ALA A 89 0.63 -2.65 16.78
C ALA A 89 0.29 -4.05 16.23
N ASN A 90 -0.32 -4.89 17.08
CA ASN A 90 -0.64 -6.27 16.76
C ASN A 90 -2.14 -6.40 16.45
N GLY A 91 -2.54 -5.93 15.26
CA GLY A 91 -3.89 -6.08 14.74
C GLY A 91 -4.27 -7.53 14.43
N THR A 92 -5.46 -7.73 13.92
CA THR A 92 -5.94 -9.04 13.42
C THR A 92 -6.49 -8.88 12.01
N ARG A 93 -6.70 -10.01 11.30
CA ARG A 93 -7.29 -10.01 9.95
C ARG A 93 -8.64 -9.26 9.93
N GLN A 94 -9.49 -9.46 10.94
CA GLN A 94 -10.81 -8.85 11.05
C GLN A 94 -10.78 -7.43 11.63
N ARG A 95 -9.74 -7.12 12.41
CA ARG A 95 -9.56 -5.84 13.09
C ARG A 95 -8.16 -5.27 12.86
N PRO A 96 -7.83 -4.89 11.59
CA PRO A 96 -6.55 -4.26 11.31
C PRO A 96 -6.45 -2.91 12.02
N ILE A 97 -5.24 -2.52 12.39
CA ILE A 97 -4.92 -1.17 12.87
C ILE A 97 -4.73 -0.28 11.66
N VAL A 98 -5.30 0.91 11.68
CA VAL A 98 -5.27 1.82 10.52
C VAL A 98 -4.67 3.16 10.90
N PHE A 99 -3.58 3.51 10.25
CA PHE A 99 -3.05 4.87 10.19
C PHE A 99 -3.49 5.48 8.87
N THR A 100 -4.14 6.65 8.89
CA THR A 100 -4.72 7.23 7.67
C THR A 100 -4.78 8.75 7.73
N SER A 101 -5.10 9.38 6.60
CA SER A 101 -5.32 10.82 6.51
C SER A 101 -6.56 11.26 7.30
N GLN A 102 -6.48 12.41 8.00
CA GLN A 102 -7.65 13.05 8.61
C GLN A 102 -8.60 13.66 7.57
N GLN A 103 -8.19 13.81 6.33
CA GLN A 103 -9.02 14.37 5.28
C GLN A 103 -10.28 13.52 5.05
N PRO A 104 -11.38 14.14 4.62
CA PRO A 104 -12.62 13.45 4.33
C PRO A 104 -12.42 12.37 3.23
N ALA A 105 -13.25 11.33 3.26
CA ALA A 105 -13.32 10.37 2.17
C ALA A 105 -13.55 11.09 0.83
N GLY A 106 -12.84 10.67 -0.22
CA GLY A 106 -12.85 11.30 -1.54
C GLY A 106 -11.92 12.52 -1.69
N GLN A 107 -11.32 13.03 -0.58
CA GLN A 107 -10.42 14.19 -0.61
C GLN A 107 -9.00 13.86 -0.09
N ARG A 108 -8.75 12.62 0.28
CA ARG A 108 -7.43 12.15 0.72
C ARG A 108 -6.46 12.13 -0.46
N ALA A 109 -5.20 12.45 -0.18
CA ALA A 109 -4.14 12.49 -1.19
C ALA A 109 -2.84 11.90 -0.65
N PRO A 110 -1.96 11.37 -1.53
CA PRO A 110 -0.60 11.03 -1.15
C PRO A 110 0.07 12.20 -0.41
N GLY A 111 0.81 11.90 0.66
CA GLY A 111 1.48 12.92 1.46
C GLY A 111 0.56 13.78 2.34
N ASP A 112 -0.62 13.29 2.71
CA ASP A 112 -1.49 14.01 3.65
C ASP A 112 -0.95 14.05 5.08
N TRP A 113 0.01 13.18 5.42
CA TRP A 113 0.69 13.12 6.71
C TRP A 113 2.06 12.46 6.56
N GLY A 114 2.88 12.45 7.62
CA GLY A 114 4.25 11.99 7.53
C GLY A 114 4.36 10.49 7.22
N GLY A 115 3.92 9.66 8.15
CA GLY A 115 4.11 8.21 8.07
C GLY A 115 4.54 7.61 9.41
N VAL A 116 5.11 6.40 9.35
CA VAL A 116 5.60 5.69 10.53
C VAL A 116 7.10 5.44 10.38
N ILE A 117 7.88 5.91 11.35
CA ILE A 117 9.34 5.74 11.41
C ILE A 117 9.68 4.85 12.59
N ILE A 118 10.46 3.78 12.36
CA ILE A 118 11.00 2.93 13.41
C ILE A 118 12.52 2.95 13.31
N ALA A 119 13.17 3.46 14.36
CA ALA A 119 14.61 3.47 14.50
C ALA A 119 15.08 2.38 15.46
N GLY A 120 16.01 1.55 15.02
CA GLY A 120 16.60 0.46 15.79
C GLY A 120 18.11 0.61 15.97
N ASN A 121 18.69 -0.35 16.68
CA ASN A 121 20.10 -0.40 17.04
C ASN A 121 20.90 -1.45 16.25
N ALA A 122 20.38 -1.96 15.14
CA ALA A 122 21.12 -2.92 14.33
C ALA A 122 22.25 -2.25 13.51
N THR A 123 23.09 -3.09 12.92
CA THR A 123 24.21 -2.65 12.09
C THR A 123 23.72 -1.95 10.82
N ILE A 124 24.34 -0.82 10.52
CA ILE A 124 24.25 -0.12 9.23
C ILE A 124 25.66 0.07 8.68
N ASN A 125 25.80 0.39 7.38
CA ASN A 125 27.12 0.53 6.76
C ASN A 125 27.68 1.97 6.74
N VAL A 126 26.95 2.90 7.36
CA VAL A 126 27.42 4.29 7.47
C VAL A 126 28.64 4.35 8.39
N PRO A 127 29.72 5.07 8.03
CA PRO A 127 30.86 5.27 8.90
C PRO A 127 30.44 5.83 10.28
N GLY A 128 30.92 5.19 11.36
CA GLY A 128 30.47 5.50 12.73
C GLY A 128 29.25 4.70 13.18
N GLY A 129 28.57 3.98 12.28
CA GLY A 129 27.47 3.05 12.60
C GLY A 129 26.16 3.72 13.03
N THR A 130 26.03 5.04 12.87
CA THR A 130 24.77 5.78 13.08
C THR A 130 24.54 6.79 11.96
N ALA A 131 23.27 7.07 11.66
CA ALA A 131 22.88 8.14 10.75
C ALA A 131 21.56 8.76 11.23
N THR A 132 21.14 9.83 10.57
CA THR A 132 19.86 10.50 10.82
C THR A 132 18.89 10.14 9.70
N ILE A 133 17.66 9.79 10.06
CA ILE A 133 16.56 9.58 9.10
C ILE A 133 16.33 10.91 8.36
N GLU A 134 16.08 10.83 7.08
CA GLU A 134 15.66 11.95 6.25
C GLU A 134 14.29 12.51 6.65
N GLY A 135 13.75 13.50 5.93
CA GLY A 135 12.48 14.11 6.30
C GLY A 135 12.56 15.07 7.49
N GLY A 136 13.77 15.51 7.90
CA GLY A 136 13.96 16.58 8.89
C GLY A 136 13.55 16.23 10.32
N THR A 137 13.32 14.96 10.64
CA THR A 137 12.86 14.52 11.97
C THR A 137 13.94 14.56 13.04
N GLY A 138 15.21 14.53 12.65
CA GLY A 138 16.35 14.41 13.57
C GLY A 138 16.50 13.04 14.22
N THR A 139 15.72 12.05 13.79
CA THR A 139 15.72 10.70 14.35
C THR A 139 17.00 9.97 14.01
N ILE A 140 17.74 9.52 15.01
CA ILE A 140 18.99 8.77 14.83
C ILE A 140 18.70 7.28 14.81
N TYR A 141 19.31 6.54 13.85
CA TYR A 141 19.22 5.09 13.73
C TYR A 141 20.60 4.44 13.64
N GLY A 142 20.64 3.10 13.82
CA GLY A 142 21.87 2.30 13.82
C GLY A 142 22.51 2.21 15.20
N GLY A 143 23.27 1.14 15.44
CA GLY A 143 23.80 0.80 16.78
C GLY A 143 25.14 1.45 17.14
N GLY A 144 25.71 2.28 16.27
CA GLY A 144 27.01 2.92 16.50
C GLY A 144 28.14 1.91 16.64
N SER A 145 28.96 2.08 17.69
CA SER A 145 30.08 1.18 17.99
C SER A 145 29.65 -0.15 18.63
N ASN A 146 28.38 -0.31 19.01
CA ASN A 146 27.88 -1.52 19.65
C ASN A 146 26.52 -1.94 19.06
N PRO A 147 26.45 -2.29 17.77
CA PRO A 147 25.21 -2.62 17.12
C PRO A 147 24.62 -3.96 17.61
N ASN A 148 23.29 -4.05 17.59
CA ASN A 148 22.56 -5.25 17.95
C ASN A 148 21.67 -5.71 16.79
N ASP A 149 22.11 -6.65 15.98
CA ASP A 149 21.36 -7.20 14.86
C ASP A 149 20.09 -7.98 15.29
N ASN A 150 19.94 -8.28 16.59
CA ASN A 150 18.74 -8.87 17.17
C ASN A 150 17.87 -7.83 17.91
N ASP A 151 18.10 -6.53 17.68
CA ASP A 151 17.29 -5.46 18.23
C ASP A 151 15.81 -5.68 17.98
N ASN A 152 14.98 -5.28 18.94
CA ASN A 152 13.55 -5.50 18.93
C ASN A 152 12.81 -4.18 19.20
N SER A 153 12.33 -3.57 18.15
CA SER A 153 11.51 -2.35 18.18
C SER A 153 10.00 -2.63 18.31
N GLY A 154 9.58 -3.91 18.41
CA GLY A 154 8.19 -4.28 18.66
C GLY A 154 7.54 -5.11 17.55
N ILE A 155 6.26 -4.85 17.30
CA ILE A 155 5.41 -5.61 16.39
C ILE A 155 4.58 -4.67 15.53
N LEU A 156 4.62 -4.83 14.21
CA LEU A 156 3.62 -4.36 13.26
C LEU A 156 2.99 -5.59 12.59
N ARG A 157 1.73 -5.85 12.88
CA ARG A 157 0.98 -6.95 12.27
C ARG A 157 -0.45 -6.53 11.99
N TYR A 158 -0.94 -6.83 10.77
CA TYR A 158 -2.24 -6.37 10.26
C TYR A 158 -2.42 -4.86 10.44
N VAL A 159 -1.49 -4.12 9.84
CA VAL A 159 -1.45 -2.65 9.90
C VAL A 159 -1.62 -2.08 8.49
N ARG A 160 -2.47 -1.08 8.36
CA ARG A 160 -2.57 -0.26 7.14
C ARG A 160 -2.05 1.14 7.42
N ILE A 161 -1.22 1.66 6.51
CA ILE A 161 -0.65 3.00 6.51
C ILE A 161 -1.10 3.64 5.20
N GLU A 162 -2.06 4.56 5.27
CA GLU A 162 -2.75 5.10 4.11
C GLU A 162 -2.48 6.59 3.96
N PHE A 163 -2.10 7.05 2.76
CA PHE A 163 -1.80 8.43 2.40
C PHE A 163 -0.62 9.08 3.16
N PRO A 164 0.41 8.33 3.56
CA PRO A 164 1.62 8.89 4.16
C PRO A 164 2.53 9.56 3.12
N GLY A 165 3.74 9.93 3.52
CA GLY A 165 4.79 10.33 2.57
C GLY A 165 4.82 11.84 2.32
N ILE A 166 4.66 12.66 3.38
CA ILE A 166 4.64 14.12 3.20
C ILE A 166 6.04 14.68 2.94
N ALA A 167 6.17 15.49 1.89
CA ALA A 167 7.38 16.25 1.64
C ALA A 167 7.64 17.28 2.75
N PHE A 168 8.80 17.18 3.39
CA PHE A 168 9.24 18.15 4.39
C PHE A 168 9.93 19.35 3.74
N LEU A 169 10.81 19.06 2.78
CA LEU A 169 11.47 19.96 1.85
C LEU A 169 11.57 19.21 0.50
N PRO A 170 11.83 19.92 -0.61
CA PRO A 170 12.17 19.24 -1.87
C PRO A 170 13.37 18.28 -1.67
N ASP A 171 13.28 17.08 -2.16
CA ASP A 171 14.27 15.99 -2.03
C ASP A 171 14.57 15.62 -0.55
N ASN A 172 13.57 15.74 0.34
CA ASN A 172 13.68 15.39 1.75
C ASN A 172 12.28 15.04 2.30
N GLU A 173 11.73 13.96 1.82
CA GLU A 173 10.42 13.42 2.10
C GLU A 173 10.47 12.47 3.31
N ILE A 174 9.30 12.15 3.85
CA ILE A 174 9.11 11.04 4.78
C ILE A 174 8.39 9.93 4.03
N ASN A 175 8.95 8.74 4.01
CA ASN A 175 8.35 7.58 3.35
C ASN A 175 7.16 7.00 4.13
N GLY A 176 6.43 6.08 3.53
CA GLY A 176 5.26 5.48 4.17
C GLY A 176 5.58 4.74 5.46
N LEU A 177 6.50 3.77 5.36
CA LEU A 177 7.08 3.06 6.51
C LEU A 177 8.61 3.05 6.39
N ILE A 178 9.28 3.76 7.29
CA ILE A 178 10.73 3.80 7.39
C ILE A 178 11.21 2.85 8.49
N LEU A 179 12.18 2.00 8.16
CA LEU A 179 12.82 1.03 9.04
C LEU A 179 14.34 1.28 9.11
N GLY A 180 14.76 2.23 9.93
CA GLY A 180 16.17 2.62 10.08
C GLY A 180 16.92 1.77 11.11
N GLY A 181 17.89 0.94 10.69
CA GLY A 181 18.69 0.11 11.60
C GLY A 181 17.87 -0.85 12.46
N VAL A 182 16.73 -1.32 11.98
CA VAL A 182 15.84 -2.21 12.74
C VAL A 182 16.38 -3.64 12.72
N GLY A 183 16.41 -4.29 13.89
CA GLY A 183 16.93 -5.64 14.05
C GLY A 183 15.89 -6.74 13.84
N ARG A 184 16.39 -7.98 13.64
CA ARG A 184 15.57 -9.17 13.34
C ARG A 184 14.68 -9.64 14.50
N GLY A 185 14.81 -9.07 15.68
CA GLY A 185 13.90 -9.28 16.80
C GLY A 185 12.55 -8.58 16.64
N THR A 186 12.44 -7.65 15.69
CA THR A 186 11.21 -6.93 15.37
C THR A 186 10.34 -7.74 14.41
N THR A 187 9.03 -7.73 14.64
CA THR A 187 8.05 -8.42 13.78
C THR A 187 7.39 -7.45 12.83
N ILE A 188 7.49 -7.68 11.52
CA ILE A 188 6.80 -6.93 10.46
C ILE A 188 6.06 -7.94 9.57
N GLU A 189 4.74 -8.02 9.74
CA GLU A 189 3.91 -8.97 9.00
C GLU A 189 2.54 -8.37 8.68
N TYR A 190 2.02 -8.62 7.48
CA TYR A 190 0.71 -8.12 7.04
C TYR A 190 0.62 -6.60 7.18
N VAL A 191 1.51 -5.90 6.48
CA VAL A 191 1.53 -4.43 6.45
C VAL A 191 1.23 -3.95 5.05
N GLN A 192 0.24 -3.04 4.93
CA GLN A 192 -0.10 -2.38 3.69
C GLN A 192 0.23 -0.90 3.79
N VAL A 193 0.97 -0.39 2.81
CA VAL A 193 1.16 1.05 2.57
C VAL A 193 0.40 1.41 1.30
N SER A 194 -0.45 2.44 1.37
CA SER A 194 -1.28 2.86 0.25
C SER A 194 -1.16 4.35 0.00
N TYR A 195 -1.00 4.73 -1.27
CA TYR A 195 -0.91 6.14 -1.66
C TYR A 195 0.17 6.89 -0.87
N SER A 196 1.35 6.29 -0.70
CA SER A 196 2.51 7.03 -0.19
C SER A 196 2.86 8.16 -1.15
N GLY A 197 3.22 9.33 -0.63
CA GLY A 197 3.67 10.47 -1.43
C GLY A 197 5.13 10.36 -1.86
N ASP A 198 5.85 9.44 -1.26
CA ASP A 198 7.20 9.01 -1.55
C ASP A 198 7.24 7.48 -1.52
N ASP A 199 8.37 6.84 -1.13
CA ASP A 199 8.45 5.39 -1.07
C ASP A 199 7.39 4.78 -0.16
N SER A 200 6.91 3.59 -0.55
CA SER A 200 5.96 2.87 0.29
C SER A 200 6.67 2.24 1.49
N PHE A 201 7.75 1.52 1.23
CA PHE A 201 8.58 0.88 2.26
C PHE A 201 10.05 1.21 2.01
N GLU A 202 10.74 1.68 3.04
CA GLU A 202 12.16 1.94 2.95
C GLU A 202 12.94 1.40 4.14
N TRP A 203 14.07 0.72 3.85
CA TRP A 203 14.96 0.11 4.83
C TRP A 203 16.34 0.77 4.79
N PHE A 204 16.67 1.55 5.79
CA PHE A 204 18.00 2.13 6.00
C PHE A 204 18.87 1.21 6.87
N GLY A 205 19.49 0.20 6.27
CA GLY A 205 20.29 -0.77 7.00
C GLY A 205 19.50 -1.69 7.92
N GLY A 206 20.21 -2.39 8.81
CA GLY A 206 19.58 -3.32 9.74
C GLY A 206 19.36 -4.72 9.17
N THR A 207 18.59 -5.52 9.91
CA THR A 207 18.44 -6.97 9.66
C THR A 207 17.01 -7.47 9.86
N VAL A 208 16.03 -6.58 9.97
CA VAL A 208 14.63 -6.95 10.18
C VAL A 208 14.12 -7.79 9.02
N ASN A 209 13.36 -8.83 9.34
CA ASN A 209 12.67 -9.63 8.34
C ASN A 209 11.21 -9.20 8.23
N ALA A 210 10.60 -9.37 7.05
CA ALA A 210 9.19 -9.04 6.86
C ALA A 210 8.48 -10.02 5.93
N LYS A 211 7.17 -10.23 6.18
CA LYS A 211 6.27 -11.03 5.33
C LYS A 211 4.94 -10.34 5.10
N TYR A 212 4.33 -10.65 3.94
CA TYR A 212 2.98 -10.21 3.60
C TYR A 212 2.86 -8.67 3.53
N LEU A 213 3.66 -8.09 2.64
CA LEU A 213 3.72 -6.64 2.42
C LEU A 213 2.90 -6.24 1.21
N ILE A 214 2.18 -5.13 1.29
CA ILE A 214 1.44 -4.56 0.15
C ILE A 214 1.85 -3.10 -0.03
N SER A 215 2.42 -2.76 -1.20
CA SER A 215 2.50 -1.40 -1.72
C SER A 215 1.38 -1.17 -2.71
N TYR A 216 0.54 -0.17 -2.46
CA TYR A 216 -0.62 0.08 -3.29
C TYR A 216 -0.70 1.53 -3.72
N LYS A 217 -0.47 1.78 -5.01
CA LYS A 217 -0.55 3.11 -5.63
C LYS A 217 0.37 4.15 -4.96
N GLY A 218 1.57 3.76 -4.55
CA GLY A 218 2.61 4.69 -4.12
C GLY A 218 3.04 5.64 -5.25
N VAL A 219 3.61 6.78 -4.88
CA VAL A 219 4.09 7.78 -5.84
C VAL A 219 5.48 7.40 -6.33
N ASP A 220 6.43 7.17 -5.43
CA ASP A 220 7.79 6.77 -5.80
C ASP A 220 7.98 5.24 -5.69
N ASP A 221 9.01 4.72 -5.09
CA ASP A 221 9.34 3.31 -5.15
C ASP A 221 8.43 2.44 -4.25
N ASP A 222 8.21 1.18 -4.64
CA ASP A 222 7.40 0.27 -3.82
C ASP A 222 8.21 -0.27 -2.63
N PHE A 223 9.47 -0.65 -2.90
CA PHE A 223 10.36 -1.25 -1.92
C PHE A 223 11.79 -0.75 -2.15
N ASP A 224 12.27 0.15 -1.30
CA ASP A 224 13.64 0.64 -1.34
C ASP A 224 14.49 0.09 -0.19
N THR A 225 15.75 -0.24 -0.48
CA THR A 225 16.70 -0.80 0.47
C THR A 225 18.08 -0.17 0.34
N ASP A 226 18.62 0.35 1.45
CA ASP A 226 19.87 1.08 1.46
C ASP A 226 20.71 0.81 2.73
N PHE A 227 21.84 1.44 2.83
CA PHE A 227 22.74 1.56 3.99
C PHE A 227 23.09 0.23 4.69
N GLY A 228 23.24 -0.85 3.89
CA GLY A 228 23.66 -2.14 4.42
C GLY A 228 22.52 -3.00 4.96
N PHE A 229 21.30 -2.82 4.47
CA PHE A 229 20.16 -3.67 4.81
C PHE A 229 20.39 -5.13 4.38
N ARG A 230 20.10 -6.08 5.29
CA ARG A 230 20.36 -7.52 5.10
C ARG A 230 19.21 -8.41 5.57
N GLY A 231 18.00 -7.87 5.57
CA GLY A 231 16.80 -8.63 5.94
C GLY A 231 16.34 -9.61 4.87
N ASN A 232 15.46 -10.51 5.27
CA ASN A 232 14.75 -11.44 4.39
C ASN A 232 13.30 -10.98 4.24
N LEU A 233 12.82 -10.87 3.00
CA LEU A 233 11.48 -10.41 2.69
C LEU A 233 10.73 -11.49 1.90
N GLN A 234 9.50 -11.84 2.30
CA GLN A 234 8.70 -12.84 1.59
C GLN A 234 7.23 -12.44 1.51
N PHE A 235 6.59 -12.76 0.38
CA PHE A 235 5.19 -12.47 0.07
C PHE A 235 4.92 -10.96 0.03
N GLY A 236 5.37 -10.31 -1.03
CA GLY A 236 5.10 -8.90 -1.31
C GLY A 236 4.22 -8.71 -2.54
N LEU A 237 3.33 -7.75 -2.48
CA LEU A 237 2.52 -7.30 -3.59
C LEU A 237 2.75 -5.80 -3.82
N ALA A 238 3.02 -5.41 -5.06
CA ALA A 238 2.91 -4.01 -5.48
C ALA A 238 1.91 -3.89 -6.63
N VAL A 239 1.05 -2.87 -6.57
CA VAL A 239 0.09 -2.54 -7.64
C VAL A 239 0.16 -1.05 -7.93
N ARG A 240 0.64 -0.71 -9.14
CA ARG A 240 0.81 0.68 -9.57
C ARG A 240 -0.42 1.23 -10.27
N ASP A 241 -0.79 2.46 -9.95
CA ASP A 241 -1.74 3.22 -10.74
C ASP A 241 -0.98 3.90 -11.90
N PRO A 242 -1.37 3.70 -13.16
CA PRO A 242 -0.65 4.27 -14.31
C PRO A 242 -0.49 5.79 -14.29
N ASN A 243 -1.31 6.50 -13.53
CA ASN A 243 -1.29 7.96 -13.49
C ASN A 243 -0.41 8.55 -12.37
N ILE A 244 0.04 7.71 -11.43
CA ILE A 244 0.72 8.15 -10.20
C ILE A 244 2.18 7.72 -10.26
N ALA A 245 3.10 8.66 -10.44
CA ALA A 245 4.54 8.44 -10.39
C ALA A 245 5.28 9.71 -10.02
N ASP A 246 6.44 9.56 -9.37
CA ASP A 246 7.30 10.67 -8.97
C ASP A 246 8.08 11.28 -10.15
N ILE A 247 8.47 12.55 -10.01
CA ILE A 247 9.25 13.27 -11.01
C ILE A 247 10.69 12.72 -11.13
N GLY A 248 11.26 12.18 -10.04
CA GLY A 248 12.56 11.51 -9.99
C GLY A 248 12.58 10.19 -10.75
N GLY A 249 11.46 9.49 -10.74
CA GLY A 249 11.25 8.28 -11.50
C GLY A 249 11.01 7.04 -10.64
N SER A 250 9.80 6.49 -10.73
CA SER A 250 9.28 5.42 -9.88
C SER A 250 9.69 4.03 -10.35
N ASN A 251 10.07 3.17 -9.42
CA ASN A 251 10.44 1.78 -9.62
C ASN A 251 9.59 0.82 -8.76
N GLY A 252 9.67 -0.48 -9.05
CA GLY A 252 9.12 -1.51 -8.17
C GLY A 252 10.07 -1.81 -7.00
N PHE A 253 11.34 -2.04 -7.33
CA PHE A 253 12.45 -2.12 -6.37
C PHE A 253 13.49 -1.07 -6.72
N GLU A 254 13.93 -0.33 -5.74
CA GLU A 254 15.19 0.40 -5.80
C GLU A 254 16.15 -0.14 -4.73
N THR A 255 17.47 -0.12 -4.98
CA THR A 255 18.41 -0.63 -3.99
C THR A 255 19.79 -0.04 -4.18
N ASP A 256 20.33 0.52 -3.12
CA ASP A 256 21.64 1.13 -3.03
C ASP A 256 22.50 0.49 -1.93
N ASN A 257 23.82 0.57 -2.03
CA ASN A 257 24.65 0.29 -0.86
C ASN A 257 24.76 1.50 0.06
N ASP A 258 24.82 2.66 -0.53
CA ASP A 258 24.73 3.99 0.08
C ASP A 258 24.55 5.05 -1.03
N GLY A 259 24.19 6.26 -0.67
CA GLY A 259 23.88 7.34 -1.61
C GLY A 259 25.00 7.69 -2.62
N THR A 260 26.24 7.22 -2.41
CA THR A 260 27.39 7.47 -3.28
C THR A 260 27.97 6.21 -3.95
N GLY A 261 27.45 5.02 -3.62
CA GLY A 261 27.88 3.75 -4.21
C GLY A 261 29.25 3.28 -3.72
N THR A 262 29.59 3.56 -2.48
CA THR A 262 30.82 3.05 -1.88
C THR A 262 30.76 1.54 -1.64
N TYR A 263 31.91 0.96 -1.25
CA TYR A 263 32.00 -0.43 -0.82
C TYR A 263 31.91 -0.57 0.71
N ASN A 264 31.24 0.37 1.37
CA ASN A 264 31.01 0.29 2.81
C ASN A 264 30.37 -1.05 3.20
N SER A 265 30.79 -1.56 4.34
CA SER A 265 30.35 -2.87 4.86
C SER A 265 29.57 -2.70 6.17
N PRO A 266 28.53 -3.51 6.37
CA PRO A 266 28.04 -4.57 5.48
C PRO A 266 27.42 -4.02 4.20
N ARG A 267 27.55 -4.79 3.11
CA ARG A 267 26.88 -4.43 1.84
C ARG A 267 25.37 -4.60 1.99
N THR A 268 24.61 -3.76 1.30
CA THR A 268 23.17 -3.98 1.12
C THR A 268 22.94 -5.26 0.35
N LEU A 269 22.35 -6.25 1.00
CA LEU A 269 22.20 -7.63 0.49
C LEU A 269 20.88 -8.23 0.99
N PRO A 270 19.73 -7.60 0.77
CA PRO A 270 18.45 -8.21 1.10
C PRO A 270 18.19 -9.45 0.22
N VAL A 271 17.44 -10.40 0.80
CA VAL A 271 16.97 -11.60 0.10
C VAL A 271 15.47 -11.55 0.01
N ILE A 272 14.95 -11.48 -1.22
CA ILE A 272 13.53 -11.34 -1.52
C ILE A 272 13.02 -12.62 -2.19
N SER A 273 11.88 -13.14 -1.76
CA SER A 273 11.23 -14.28 -2.41
C SER A 273 9.72 -14.11 -2.45
N ASN A 274 9.08 -14.63 -3.50
CA ASN A 274 7.62 -14.63 -3.65
C ASN A 274 7.00 -13.22 -3.63
N PHE A 275 7.54 -12.30 -4.41
CA PHE A 275 6.95 -10.99 -4.66
C PHE A 275 6.20 -10.99 -6.01
N THR A 276 5.14 -10.20 -6.10
CA THR A 276 4.44 -9.88 -7.36
C THR A 276 4.38 -8.38 -7.51
N ILE A 277 5.14 -7.85 -8.46
CA ILE A 277 5.26 -6.41 -8.73
C ILE A 277 4.55 -6.12 -10.05
N ILE A 278 3.45 -5.38 -9.96
CA ILE A 278 2.58 -5.04 -11.07
C ILE A 278 2.76 -3.57 -11.42
N GLY A 279 3.45 -3.32 -12.52
CA GLY A 279 3.72 -1.98 -13.04
C GLY A 279 2.52 -1.35 -13.76
N PRO A 280 2.71 -0.15 -14.35
CA PRO A 280 1.64 0.63 -14.95
C PRO A 280 1.10 0.07 -16.27
N MET A 281 1.83 -0.83 -16.94
CA MET A 281 1.51 -1.28 -18.29
C MET A 281 0.81 -2.63 -18.30
N ARG A 282 -0.49 -2.64 -18.59
CA ARG A 282 -1.28 -3.88 -18.74
C ARG A 282 -0.92 -4.72 -19.95
N ASP A 283 -0.30 -4.09 -20.96
CA ASP A 283 0.27 -4.71 -22.16
C ASP A 283 1.39 -3.83 -22.73
N THR A 284 2.24 -4.38 -23.61
CA THR A 284 3.39 -3.66 -24.16
C THR A 284 3.01 -2.54 -25.15
N SER A 285 1.77 -2.48 -25.62
CA SER A 285 1.26 -1.39 -26.46
C SER A 285 0.65 -0.25 -25.65
N PHE A 286 0.37 -0.46 -24.37
CA PHE A 286 -0.24 0.53 -23.50
C PHE A 286 0.70 1.71 -23.26
N THR A 287 0.30 2.92 -23.70
CA THR A 287 1.10 4.15 -23.63
C THR A 287 0.52 5.21 -22.70
N GLN A 288 -0.67 4.96 -22.13
CA GLN A 288 -1.39 5.92 -21.29
C GLN A 288 -0.96 5.74 -19.83
N TYR A 289 0.31 5.97 -19.55
CA TYR A 289 0.85 5.98 -18.19
C TYR A 289 1.80 7.16 -18.02
N ASN A 290 2.03 7.56 -16.77
CA ASN A 290 2.94 8.64 -16.42
C ASN A 290 4.37 8.29 -16.91
N PRO A 291 5.03 9.16 -17.71
CA PRO A 291 6.34 8.89 -18.27
C PRO A 291 7.46 8.76 -17.24
N ASN A 292 7.19 9.07 -15.99
CA ASN A 292 8.14 8.93 -14.89
C ASN A 292 8.28 7.50 -14.38
N PHE A 293 7.39 6.58 -14.73
CA PHE A 293 7.64 5.16 -14.46
C PHE A 293 8.89 4.68 -15.18
N ARG A 294 9.80 4.05 -14.43
CA ARG A 294 11.11 3.64 -14.92
C ARG A 294 11.25 2.12 -15.00
N ARG A 295 11.40 1.43 -13.87
CA ARG A 295 11.88 0.04 -13.85
C ARG A 295 11.10 -0.84 -12.88
N GLY A 296 11.03 -2.13 -13.20
CA GLY A 296 10.57 -3.12 -12.23
C GLY A 296 11.56 -3.33 -11.10
N ALA A 297 12.87 -3.24 -11.40
CA ALA A 297 13.94 -3.21 -10.41
C ALA A 297 15.13 -2.37 -10.89
N HIS A 298 15.62 -1.49 -10.04
CA HIS A 298 16.84 -0.70 -10.22
C HIS A 298 17.86 -1.09 -9.15
N ILE A 299 18.84 -1.89 -9.53
CA ILE A 299 19.92 -2.30 -8.64
C ILE A 299 21.15 -1.46 -8.97
N ARG A 300 21.55 -0.59 -8.07
CA ARG A 300 22.58 0.43 -8.32
C ARG A 300 23.57 0.57 -7.16
N ARG A 301 24.53 1.47 -7.31
CA ARG A 301 25.43 1.93 -6.24
C ARG A 301 25.96 0.81 -5.37
N ALA A 302 26.46 -0.26 -6.02
CA ALA A 302 27.09 -1.38 -5.36
C ALA A 302 26.19 -2.29 -4.49
N SER A 303 24.87 -2.19 -4.54
CA SER A 303 23.97 -3.13 -3.88
C SER A 303 24.09 -4.57 -4.41
N GLN A 304 23.70 -5.54 -3.59
CA GLN A 304 23.74 -6.98 -3.88
C GLN A 304 22.37 -7.64 -3.68
N LEU A 305 21.27 -6.89 -3.85
CA LEU A 305 19.91 -7.40 -3.76
C LEU A 305 19.76 -8.72 -4.52
N SER A 306 19.11 -9.70 -3.90
CA SER A 306 18.80 -10.98 -4.55
C SER A 306 17.30 -11.24 -4.56
N ILE A 307 16.75 -11.60 -5.75
CA ILE A 307 15.32 -11.83 -5.99
C ILE A 307 15.11 -13.29 -6.42
N TYR A 308 14.22 -13.98 -5.71
CA TYR A 308 13.86 -15.37 -5.97
C TYR A 308 12.35 -15.53 -6.13
N ASN A 309 11.93 -16.50 -6.94
CA ASN A 309 10.55 -16.96 -7.00
C ASN A 309 9.51 -15.83 -7.15
N SER A 310 9.87 -14.76 -7.85
CA SER A 310 9.08 -13.52 -7.89
C SER A 310 8.58 -13.21 -9.30
N ILE A 311 7.54 -12.40 -9.40
CA ILE A 311 6.97 -11.90 -10.65
C ILE A 311 7.20 -10.39 -10.71
N VAL A 312 7.78 -9.90 -11.80
CA VAL A 312 7.89 -8.47 -12.11
C VAL A 312 7.32 -8.25 -13.50
N MET A 313 6.28 -7.41 -13.63
CA MET A 313 5.63 -7.24 -14.92
C MET A 313 5.08 -5.85 -15.16
N GLY A 314 4.97 -5.48 -16.45
CA GLY A 314 4.28 -4.25 -16.86
C GLY A 314 5.08 -2.96 -16.64
N PHE A 315 6.42 -2.99 -16.79
CA PHE A 315 7.28 -1.81 -16.68
C PHE A 315 7.94 -1.43 -18.00
N PRO A 316 8.27 -0.13 -18.21
CA PRO A 316 9.05 0.30 -19.38
C PRO A 316 10.39 -0.46 -19.50
N VAL A 317 11.12 -0.58 -18.40
CA VAL A 317 12.30 -1.43 -18.24
C VAL A 317 12.04 -2.40 -17.10
N GLY A 318 12.35 -3.68 -17.27
CA GLY A 318 12.18 -4.66 -16.19
C GLY A 318 13.26 -4.53 -15.13
N LEU A 319 14.51 -4.73 -15.54
CA LEU A 319 15.68 -4.70 -14.67
C LEU A 319 16.76 -3.78 -15.23
N LEU A 320 17.33 -2.93 -14.38
CA LEU A 320 18.58 -2.24 -14.65
C LEU A 320 19.62 -2.65 -13.61
N LEU A 321 20.72 -3.29 -14.10
CA LEU A 321 21.96 -3.51 -13.34
C LEU A 321 22.89 -2.33 -13.56
N ASP A 322 22.91 -1.38 -12.61
CA ASP A 322 23.51 -0.08 -12.79
C ASP A 322 24.89 0.01 -12.10
N GLY A 323 25.91 0.21 -12.91
CA GLY A 323 27.28 0.43 -12.44
C GLY A 323 28.16 -0.83 -12.41
N SER A 324 29.46 -0.58 -12.41
CA SER A 324 30.48 -1.65 -12.47
C SER A 324 30.43 -2.57 -11.24
N ALA A 325 30.17 -2.02 -10.06
CA ALA A 325 30.09 -2.78 -8.82
C ALA A 325 28.92 -3.78 -8.84
N VAL A 326 27.77 -3.36 -9.38
CA VAL A 326 26.61 -4.23 -9.57
C VAL A 326 26.89 -5.32 -10.60
N ARG A 327 27.54 -4.97 -11.72
CA ARG A 327 28.01 -5.96 -12.70
C ARG A 327 28.90 -7.02 -12.04
N TYR A 328 29.91 -6.62 -11.25
CA TYR A 328 30.77 -7.56 -10.54
C TYR A 328 29.99 -8.42 -9.54
N SER A 329 29.00 -7.87 -8.86
CA SER A 329 28.13 -8.61 -7.96
C SER A 329 27.31 -9.66 -8.73
N ALA A 330 26.78 -9.33 -9.90
CA ALA A 330 26.02 -10.25 -10.76
C ALA A 330 26.91 -11.36 -11.33
N THR A 331 28.08 -11.03 -11.89
CA THR A 331 29.02 -12.01 -12.46
C THR A 331 29.72 -12.87 -11.41
N GLY A 332 29.90 -12.35 -10.19
CA GLY A 332 30.47 -13.05 -9.04
C GLY A 332 29.43 -13.79 -8.18
N ASP A 333 28.17 -13.86 -8.63
CA ASP A 333 27.06 -14.55 -7.98
C ASP A 333 26.74 -14.05 -6.54
N THR A 334 27.14 -12.84 -6.19
CA THR A 334 26.76 -12.21 -4.92
C THR A 334 25.42 -11.46 -5.02
N LEU A 335 25.01 -11.06 -6.22
CA LEU A 335 23.67 -10.65 -6.59
C LEU A 335 23.03 -11.79 -7.40
N GLN A 336 21.82 -12.21 -7.03
CA GLN A 336 21.18 -13.35 -7.68
C GLN A 336 19.73 -13.03 -8.05
N ILE A 337 19.33 -13.39 -9.26
CA ILE A 337 17.93 -13.40 -9.70
C ILE A 337 17.64 -14.80 -10.21
N ARG A 338 16.76 -15.53 -9.51
CA ARG A 338 16.53 -16.97 -9.74
C ARG A 338 15.05 -17.31 -9.70
N ASN A 339 14.66 -18.26 -10.56
CA ASN A 339 13.32 -18.85 -10.59
C ASN A 339 12.20 -17.82 -10.66
N SER A 340 12.47 -16.66 -11.27
CA SER A 340 11.56 -15.52 -11.31
C SER A 340 10.98 -15.31 -12.71
N ILE A 341 9.81 -14.67 -12.79
CA ILE A 341 9.10 -14.37 -14.04
C ILE A 341 9.13 -12.86 -14.28
N TRP A 342 9.58 -12.46 -15.49
CA TRP A 342 9.59 -11.07 -15.91
C TRP A 342 8.79 -10.93 -17.20
N ALA A 343 7.81 -9.99 -17.26
CA ALA A 343 6.88 -9.94 -18.37
C ALA A 343 6.44 -8.51 -18.74
N GLY A 344 6.06 -8.30 -20.00
CA GLY A 344 5.47 -7.04 -20.43
C GLY A 344 6.44 -5.85 -20.37
N LEU A 345 7.69 -6.05 -20.78
CA LEU A 345 8.76 -5.06 -20.73
C LEU A 345 8.91 -4.41 -22.09
N ARG A 346 8.94 -3.07 -22.16
CA ARG A 346 8.85 -2.36 -23.44
C ARG A 346 10.19 -2.10 -24.10
N TYR A 347 11.19 -1.59 -23.35
CA TYR A 347 12.41 -1.07 -23.94
C TYR A 347 13.58 -2.05 -23.84
N GLY A 348 14.29 -2.20 -24.97
CA GLY A 348 15.46 -3.10 -25.08
C GLY A 348 15.13 -4.47 -24.48
N ASN A 349 15.27 -5.53 -24.69
CA ASN A 349 14.81 -6.81 -24.12
C ASN A 349 14.32 -6.79 -22.63
N GLY A 350 14.25 -5.60 -22.03
CA GLY A 350 13.73 -5.34 -20.68
C GLY A 350 14.68 -5.67 -19.53
N ILE A 351 15.80 -6.33 -19.78
CA ILE A 351 16.87 -6.63 -18.82
C ILE A 351 18.12 -5.92 -19.30
N THR A 352 18.56 -4.89 -18.59
CA THR A 352 19.54 -3.92 -19.10
C THR A 352 20.67 -3.67 -18.11
N THR A 353 21.73 -3.06 -18.64
CA THR A 353 22.86 -2.53 -17.86
C THR A 353 23.46 -1.33 -18.58
N ASN A 354 24.06 -0.42 -17.83
CA ASN A 354 24.88 0.66 -18.40
C ASN A 354 26.37 0.28 -18.54
N GLN A 355 26.75 -0.99 -18.31
CA GLN A 355 28.13 -1.43 -18.34
C GLN A 355 28.51 -2.06 -19.67
N GLN A 356 29.54 -1.51 -20.31
CA GLN A 356 30.07 -2.08 -21.54
C GLN A 356 30.69 -3.47 -21.30
N GLY A 357 30.55 -4.36 -22.30
CA GLY A 357 31.10 -5.72 -22.25
C GLY A 357 30.39 -6.67 -21.29
N PHE A 358 29.22 -6.31 -20.79
CA PHE A 358 28.36 -7.17 -20.02
C PHE A 358 26.97 -7.25 -20.65
N ASN A 359 26.53 -8.45 -21.00
CA ASN A 359 25.19 -8.70 -21.52
C ASN A 359 24.26 -9.14 -20.38
N ALA A 360 23.52 -8.20 -19.81
CA ALA A 360 22.62 -8.47 -18.69
C ALA A 360 21.48 -9.42 -19.07
N GLU A 361 21.00 -9.35 -20.31
CA GLU A 361 19.98 -10.26 -20.83
C GLU A 361 20.50 -11.71 -20.91
N GLU A 362 21.69 -11.93 -21.42
CA GLU A 362 22.32 -13.26 -21.47
C GLU A 362 22.58 -13.81 -20.08
N TRP A 363 23.08 -12.97 -19.18
CA TRP A 363 23.26 -13.33 -17.77
C TRP A 363 21.93 -13.76 -17.12
N PHE A 364 20.87 -12.98 -17.31
CA PHE A 364 19.54 -13.28 -16.74
C PHE A 364 18.97 -14.59 -17.28
N ASN A 365 19.19 -14.87 -18.57
CA ASN A 365 18.71 -16.06 -19.27
C ASN A 365 19.61 -17.29 -19.09
N THR A 366 20.64 -17.24 -18.22
CA THR A 366 21.46 -18.41 -17.90
C THR A 366 20.54 -19.57 -17.46
N PRO A 367 20.58 -20.75 -18.15
CA PRO A 367 19.59 -21.81 -17.92
C PRO A 367 19.49 -22.30 -16.46
N SER A 368 20.65 -22.34 -15.74
CA SER A 368 20.69 -22.74 -14.34
C SER A 368 20.03 -21.72 -13.38
N PHE A 369 19.72 -20.50 -13.83
CA PHE A 369 19.03 -19.51 -13.04
C PHE A 369 17.52 -19.77 -12.95
N GLY A 370 16.95 -20.51 -13.90
CA GLY A 370 15.55 -20.88 -13.90
C GLY A 370 14.58 -19.70 -14.11
N ASN A 371 15.07 -18.54 -14.56
CA ASN A 371 14.25 -17.38 -14.85
C ASN A 371 13.44 -17.60 -16.14
N ARG A 372 12.28 -16.95 -16.22
CA ARG A 372 11.40 -16.99 -17.38
C ARG A 372 11.01 -15.57 -17.78
N LYS A 373 10.97 -15.32 -19.09
CA LYS A 373 10.58 -14.03 -19.63
C LYS A 373 9.44 -14.19 -20.62
N TYR A 374 8.43 -13.30 -20.55
CA TYR A 374 7.28 -13.28 -21.43
C TYR A 374 7.13 -11.89 -22.06
N VAL A 375 6.60 -11.87 -23.30
CA VAL A 375 6.43 -10.62 -24.05
C VAL A 375 5.30 -9.79 -23.47
N GLN A 376 4.19 -10.44 -23.08
CA GLN A 376 3.01 -9.76 -22.55
C GLN A 376 2.77 -10.12 -21.08
N PRO A 377 2.29 -9.18 -20.24
CA PRO A 377 1.88 -9.47 -18.87
C PRO A 377 0.81 -10.58 -18.79
N SER A 378 -0.09 -10.65 -19.76
CA SER A 378 -1.16 -11.66 -19.84
C SER A 378 -0.64 -13.09 -19.95
N GLU A 379 0.58 -13.30 -20.47
CA GLU A 379 1.19 -14.62 -20.59
C GLU A 379 1.62 -15.20 -19.23
N VAL A 380 1.72 -14.37 -18.19
CA VAL A 380 1.94 -14.82 -16.80
C VAL A 380 0.70 -15.56 -16.27
N GLY A 381 -0.48 -15.29 -16.81
CA GLY A 381 -1.72 -15.99 -16.47
C GLY A 381 -2.22 -15.71 -15.04
N LEU A 382 -2.07 -14.47 -14.56
CA LEU A 382 -2.73 -14.00 -13.33
C LEU A 382 -4.19 -13.66 -13.62
N ILE A 383 -5.10 -13.82 -12.65
CA ILE A 383 -6.56 -13.71 -12.88
C ILE A 383 -7.00 -12.30 -13.30
N ASP A 384 -6.71 -11.29 -12.47
CA ASP A 384 -7.08 -9.88 -12.75
C ASP A 384 -6.09 -8.91 -12.05
N PRO A 385 -4.81 -8.92 -12.45
CA PRO A 385 -3.77 -8.21 -11.71
C PRO A 385 -3.83 -6.68 -11.88
N PHE A 386 -4.41 -6.18 -12.98
CA PHE A 386 -4.47 -4.75 -13.30
C PHE A 386 -5.77 -4.08 -12.86
N ASN A 387 -6.60 -4.74 -12.10
CA ASN A 387 -7.80 -4.16 -11.50
C ASN A 387 -7.40 -3.25 -10.34
N LEU A 388 -7.48 -1.94 -10.57
CA LEU A 388 -7.02 -0.93 -9.60
C LEU A 388 -7.95 -0.75 -8.39
N THR A 389 -9.11 -1.39 -8.38
CA THR A 389 -10.06 -1.27 -7.26
C THR A 389 -10.21 -2.57 -6.47
N ASN A 390 -9.84 -3.69 -7.10
CA ASN A 390 -9.84 -5.01 -6.45
C ASN A 390 -8.87 -5.93 -7.19
N PRO A 391 -7.55 -5.70 -7.07
CA PRO A 391 -6.56 -6.49 -7.78
C PRO A 391 -6.64 -7.97 -7.39
N ASN A 392 -6.59 -8.84 -8.39
CA ASN A 392 -6.52 -10.28 -8.17
C ASN A 392 -5.29 -10.89 -8.87
N PRO A 393 -4.12 -10.84 -8.23
CA PRO A 393 -2.88 -11.36 -8.79
C PRO A 393 -2.65 -12.86 -8.56
N VAL A 394 -3.70 -13.60 -8.25
CA VAL A 394 -3.62 -15.07 -8.07
C VAL A 394 -3.32 -15.73 -9.43
N PRO A 395 -2.36 -16.65 -9.51
CA PRO A 395 -2.14 -17.45 -10.72
C PRO A 395 -3.35 -18.30 -11.07
N ALA A 396 -3.80 -18.27 -12.33
CA ALA A 396 -4.78 -19.23 -12.81
C ALA A 396 -4.20 -20.67 -12.78
N ALA A 397 -5.06 -21.68 -12.80
CA ALA A 397 -4.63 -23.08 -12.66
C ALA A 397 -3.60 -23.54 -13.72
N ASN A 398 -3.65 -22.96 -14.91
CA ASN A 398 -2.72 -23.24 -16.01
C ASN A 398 -1.61 -22.16 -16.16
N SER A 399 -1.50 -21.27 -15.20
CA SER A 399 -0.50 -20.21 -15.22
C SER A 399 0.93 -20.80 -15.11
N PRO A 400 1.90 -20.27 -15.89
CA PRO A 400 3.30 -20.61 -15.69
C PRO A 400 3.81 -20.25 -14.29
N ALA A 401 3.14 -19.33 -13.57
CA ALA A 401 3.49 -18.97 -12.20
C ALA A 401 2.99 -20.01 -11.16
N ALA A 402 2.06 -20.91 -11.51
CA ALA A 402 1.55 -21.94 -10.60
C ALA A 402 2.63 -22.93 -10.13
N THR A 403 3.76 -22.99 -10.83
CA THR A 403 4.89 -23.89 -10.53
C THR A 403 6.23 -23.22 -10.82
N GLY A 404 7.34 -23.87 -10.39
CA GLY A 404 8.69 -23.46 -10.77
C GLY A 404 9.43 -22.66 -9.71
N ALA A 405 8.86 -22.47 -8.53
CA ALA A 405 9.62 -21.94 -7.39
C ALA A 405 10.65 -22.98 -6.90
N SER A 406 11.77 -22.49 -6.41
CA SER A 406 12.84 -23.33 -5.84
C SER A 406 13.40 -22.70 -4.58
N PHE A 407 13.57 -23.51 -3.55
CA PHE A 407 14.17 -23.14 -2.26
C PHE A 407 15.48 -23.90 -2.00
N SER A 408 16.10 -24.44 -3.02
CA SER A 408 17.40 -25.15 -2.92
C SER A 408 18.59 -24.23 -2.68
N ASN A 409 18.44 -22.92 -2.93
CA ASN A 409 19.51 -21.96 -2.73
C ASN A 409 19.78 -21.74 -1.22
N PRO A 410 21.05 -21.81 -0.76
CA PRO A 410 21.37 -21.62 0.67
C PRO A 410 20.95 -20.29 1.28
N ARG A 411 20.74 -19.23 0.46
CA ARG A 411 20.24 -17.93 0.92
C ARG A 411 18.78 -17.97 1.33
N LEU A 412 18.00 -18.93 0.81
CA LEU A 412 16.62 -19.16 1.20
C LEU A 412 16.58 -20.00 2.47
N SER A 413 16.95 -19.36 3.59
CA SER A 413 17.05 -19.95 4.93
C SER A 413 15.69 -20.41 5.48
N SER A 414 15.68 -20.89 6.72
CA SER A 414 14.48 -21.31 7.45
C SER A 414 13.43 -20.20 7.67
N PHE A 415 13.77 -18.95 7.43
CA PHE A 415 12.79 -17.85 7.43
C PHE A 415 11.74 -18.03 6.32
N PHE A 416 12.18 -18.49 5.14
CA PHE A 416 11.30 -18.58 3.97
C PHE A 416 10.38 -19.79 4.04
N THR A 417 9.06 -19.54 3.91
CA THR A 417 8.06 -20.58 3.69
C THR A 417 8.23 -21.13 2.27
N GLN A 418 8.47 -22.41 2.14
CA GLN A 418 8.64 -23.05 0.82
C GLN A 418 7.30 -23.14 0.08
N THR A 419 7.30 -22.74 -1.18
CA THR A 419 6.16 -22.80 -2.08
C THR A 419 6.52 -23.56 -3.36
N THR A 420 5.52 -24.01 -4.09
CA THR A 420 5.71 -24.57 -5.45
C THR A 420 5.50 -23.51 -6.53
N TYR A 421 4.83 -22.40 -6.17
CA TYR A 421 4.43 -21.33 -7.07
C TYR A 421 5.39 -20.12 -6.99
N VAL A 422 5.43 -19.37 -8.06
CA VAL A 422 6.19 -18.12 -8.21
C VAL A 422 5.26 -16.93 -7.99
N GLY A 423 5.73 -15.89 -7.33
CA GLY A 423 4.94 -14.72 -6.95
C GLY A 423 4.32 -14.83 -5.56
N ALA A 424 3.51 -13.82 -5.21
CA ALA A 424 3.03 -13.60 -3.85
C ALA A 424 1.86 -14.51 -3.44
N PHE A 425 1.13 -15.09 -4.39
CA PHE A 425 -0.13 -15.78 -4.13
C PHE A 425 -0.11 -17.23 -4.62
N SER A 426 -0.70 -18.11 -3.80
CA SER A 426 -0.94 -19.51 -4.15
C SER A 426 -2.13 -19.61 -5.11
N PRO A 427 -2.05 -20.47 -6.16
CA PRO A 427 -3.22 -20.79 -6.97
C PRO A 427 -4.26 -21.65 -6.24
N ASN A 428 -3.90 -22.26 -5.11
CA ASN A 428 -4.68 -23.29 -4.44
C ASN A 428 -5.10 -22.93 -3.01
N GLU A 429 -4.66 -21.80 -2.48
CA GLU A 429 -4.94 -21.37 -1.11
C GLU A 429 -5.71 -20.04 -1.11
N PRO A 430 -6.50 -19.75 -0.07
CA PRO A 430 -7.11 -18.44 0.09
C PRO A 430 -6.07 -17.32 0.05
N ARG A 431 -6.43 -16.20 -0.51
CA ARG A 431 -5.57 -15.02 -0.57
C ARG A 431 -5.23 -14.54 0.84
N TRP A 432 -3.94 -14.29 1.08
CA TRP A 432 -3.48 -13.82 2.38
C TRP A 432 -3.84 -12.34 2.66
N ASP A 433 -4.16 -11.56 1.63
CA ASP A 433 -4.56 -10.16 1.73
C ASP A 433 -6.06 -9.98 2.02
N GLU A 434 -6.90 -11.00 1.84
CA GLU A 434 -8.34 -10.93 2.11
C GLU A 434 -8.65 -10.65 3.58
N GLY A 435 -9.66 -9.81 3.80
CA GLY A 435 -10.23 -9.51 5.12
C GLY A 435 -9.47 -8.47 5.93
N TRP A 436 -8.26 -8.06 5.51
CA TRP A 436 -7.52 -7.01 6.20
C TRP A 436 -7.00 -5.90 5.27
N ALA A 437 -6.62 -6.23 4.03
CA ALA A 437 -6.18 -5.23 3.06
C ALA A 437 -7.34 -4.36 2.59
N ASN A 438 -7.04 -3.13 2.18
CA ASN A 438 -8.00 -2.17 1.65
C ASN A 438 -7.52 -1.59 0.32
N TYR A 439 -8.25 -1.87 -0.75
CA TYR A 439 -7.93 -1.36 -2.09
C TYR A 439 -8.82 -0.16 -2.50
N ASP A 440 -9.61 0.37 -1.56
CA ASP A 440 -10.35 1.64 -1.72
C ASP A 440 -10.25 2.52 -0.45
N PRO A 441 -9.03 2.84 0.03
CA PRO A 441 -8.89 3.70 1.21
C PRO A 441 -9.40 5.11 0.95
N GLN A 442 -9.45 5.56 -0.31
CA GLN A 442 -9.94 6.88 -0.70
C GLN A 442 -11.39 7.10 -0.29
N ASN A 443 -12.24 6.10 -0.45
CA ASN A 443 -13.66 6.20 -0.17
C ASN A 443 -14.06 5.54 1.16
N THR A 444 -13.13 4.87 1.84
CA THR A 444 -13.41 4.19 3.10
C THR A 444 -13.81 5.20 4.19
N ASN A 445 -14.97 4.98 4.79
CA ASN A 445 -15.45 5.80 5.88
C ASN A 445 -15.01 5.23 7.24
N TYR A 446 -14.07 5.89 7.91
CA TYR A 446 -13.58 5.53 9.24
C TYR A 446 -14.35 6.22 10.38
N ILE A 447 -15.39 7.01 10.06
CA ILE A 447 -16.16 7.77 11.04
C ILE A 447 -17.12 6.85 11.81
N THR A 448 -17.60 5.79 11.17
CA THR A 448 -18.55 4.85 11.76
C THR A 448 -17.86 3.51 12.03
N GLY A 449 -17.75 3.12 13.30
CA GLY A 449 -17.44 1.74 13.66
C GLY A 449 -16.57 1.57 14.89
N VAL A 450 -17.19 1.53 16.07
CA VAL A 450 -16.68 0.71 17.17
C VAL A 450 -17.00 -0.73 16.79
N TYR A 451 -16.00 -1.55 16.46
CA TYR A 451 -16.17 -2.99 16.36
C TYR A 451 -16.16 -3.54 17.80
N GLU A 452 -17.33 -3.74 18.40
CA GLU A 452 -17.45 -4.54 19.60
C GLU A 452 -17.47 -6.02 19.19
N GLU A 453 -16.49 -6.78 19.70
CA GLU A 453 -16.48 -8.23 19.57
C GLU A 453 -17.71 -8.79 20.29
N GLY A 454 -18.64 -9.39 19.52
CA GLY A 454 -19.84 -10.03 20.06
C GLY A 454 -21.13 -9.20 20.03
N THR A 455 -21.10 -7.93 19.60
CA THR A 455 -22.35 -7.19 19.36
C THR A 455 -22.66 -7.20 17.85
N THR A 456 -23.74 -7.84 17.49
CA THR A 456 -24.39 -7.67 16.18
C THR A 456 -24.66 -6.18 16.00
N ILE A 457 -24.09 -5.53 14.97
CA ILE A 457 -24.34 -4.10 14.70
C ILE A 457 -25.84 -3.95 14.45
N LYS A 458 -26.57 -3.48 15.45
CA LYS A 458 -28.01 -3.21 15.36
C LYS A 458 -28.23 -1.84 14.71
N LYS A 459 -27.79 -1.68 13.47
CA LYS A 459 -27.99 -0.44 12.69
C LYS A 459 -28.69 -0.79 11.39
N PHE A 460 -29.79 -0.14 11.14
CA PHE A 460 -30.48 -0.17 9.86
C PHE A 460 -30.09 1.09 9.09
N GLU A 461 -29.35 0.95 7.99
CA GLU A 461 -28.79 2.08 7.27
C GLU A 461 -28.75 1.83 5.77
N LEU A 462 -29.16 2.83 5.02
CA LEU A 462 -29.00 2.92 3.57
C LEU A 462 -27.92 3.98 3.28
N TYR A 463 -26.82 3.57 2.66
CA TYR A 463 -25.72 4.47 2.32
C TYR A 463 -26.03 5.25 1.04
N GLN A 464 -25.35 6.41 0.89
CA GLN A 464 -25.40 7.17 -0.34
C GLN A 464 -24.85 6.31 -1.49
N ASN A 465 -25.59 6.28 -2.60
CA ASN A 465 -25.13 5.57 -3.80
C ASN A 465 -23.90 6.22 -4.41
N TYR A 466 -23.02 5.40 -4.99
CA TYR A 466 -21.80 5.87 -5.64
C TYR A 466 -21.56 5.13 -6.98
N PRO A 467 -21.19 5.87 -8.06
CA PRO A 467 -21.13 7.33 -8.16
C PRO A 467 -22.51 8.01 -8.04
N ASN A 468 -22.54 9.27 -7.59
CA ASN A 468 -23.73 10.12 -7.64
C ASN A 468 -23.28 11.58 -7.93
N PRO A 469 -23.63 12.19 -9.08
CA PRO A 469 -24.43 11.62 -10.17
C PRO A 469 -23.82 10.39 -10.83
N PHE A 470 -24.65 9.54 -11.44
CA PHE A 470 -24.21 8.31 -12.09
C PHE A 470 -24.56 8.28 -13.60
N ASN A 471 -23.77 7.52 -14.38
CA ASN A 471 -24.02 7.30 -15.81
C ASN A 471 -23.33 6.01 -16.28
N PRO A 472 -24.04 4.98 -16.75
CA PRO A 472 -25.46 4.75 -16.52
C PRO A 472 -25.75 4.00 -15.21
N SER A 473 -24.73 3.56 -14.45
CA SER A 473 -24.90 2.69 -13.29
C SER A 473 -24.33 3.27 -12.00
N THR A 474 -24.88 2.83 -10.87
CA THR A 474 -24.41 3.18 -9.53
C THR A 474 -24.53 1.99 -8.59
N SER A 475 -23.70 1.96 -7.55
CA SER A 475 -23.79 0.98 -6.45
C SER A 475 -24.56 1.56 -5.28
N ILE A 476 -25.49 0.78 -4.73
CA ILE A 476 -26.28 1.12 -3.55
C ILE A 476 -25.94 0.11 -2.46
N SER A 477 -25.39 0.61 -1.33
CA SER A 477 -25.01 -0.23 -0.19
C SER A 477 -25.92 0.01 1.00
N PHE A 478 -26.14 -1.02 1.83
CA PHE A 478 -26.96 -0.92 3.04
C PHE A 478 -26.53 -1.95 4.10
N LEU A 479 -26.92 -1.67 5.34
CA LEU A 479 -26.67 -2.50 6.51
C LEU A 479 -27.99 -2.78 7.23
N LEU A 480 -28.16 -3.99 7.76
CA LEU A 480 -29.36 -4.41 8.46
C LEU A 480 -29.11 -4.62 9.96
N ALA A 481 -30.02 -4.13 10.77
CA ALA A 481 -30.01 -4.27 12.23
C ALA A 481 -30.40 -5.66 12.73
N GLU A 482 -31.27 -6.36 12.01
CA GLU A 482 -31.83 -7.66 12.38
C GLU A 482 -31.93 -8.56 11.14
N ASN A 483 -32.07 -9.86 11.35
CA ASN A 483 -32.36 -10.79 10.25
C ASN A 483 -33.78 -10.59 9.80
N GLY A 484 -34.08 -10.65 8.49
CA GLY A 484 -35.46 -10.57 8.02
C GLY A 484 -35.62 -10.25 6.55
N ARG A 485 -36.86 -10.28 6.11
CA ARG A 485 -37.20 -9.95 4.73
C ARG A 485 -36.93 -8.48 4.45
N THR A 486 -36.09 -8.24 3.47
CA THR A 486 -35.59 -6.91 3.12
C THR A 486 -35.94 -6.60 1.67
N THR A 487 -36.42 -5.39 1.41
CA THR A 487 -36.67 -4.89 0.06
C THR A 487 -35.88 -3.63 -0.20
N LEU A 488 -35.28 -3.53 -1.40
CA LEU A 488 -34.66 -2.31 -1.93
C LEU A 488 -35.33 -1.97 -3.24
N LYS A 489 -35.98 -0.81 -3.29
CA LYS A 489 -36.76 -0.36 -4.43
C LYS A 489 -36.34 1.03 -4.90
N ILE A 490 -36.47 1.29 -6.19
CA ILE A 490 -36.19 2.58 -6.82
C ILE A 490 -37.48 3.23 -7.28
N TYR A 491 -37.64 4.51 -6.98
CA TYR A 491 -38.81 5.33 -7.32
C TYR A 491 -38.39 6.58 -8.11
N ASN A 492 -39.26 7.06 -8.97
CA ASN A 492 -39.10 8.37 -9.60
C ASN A 492 -39.61 9.50 -8.68
N VAL A 493 -39.45 10.75 -9.13
CA VAL A 493 -39.86 11.95 -8.37
C VAL A 493 -41.36 12.03 -8.09
N LEU A 494 -42.18 11.27 -8.82
CA LEU A 494 -43.65 11.18 -8.60
C LEU A 494 -44.03 10.06 -7.63
N GLY A 495 -43.04 9.34 -7.07
CA GLY A 495 -43.27 8.20 -6.18
C GLY A 495 -43.72 6.91 -6.87
N ALA A 496 -43.63 6.85 -8.21
CA ALA A 496 -43.89 5.61 -8.93
C ALA A 496 -42.68 4.67 -8.83
N GLU A 497 -42.92 3.40 -8.49
CA GLU A 497 -41.88 2.36 -8.45
C GLU A 497 -41.35 2.11 -9.86
N ILE A 498 -40.03 2.22 -10.01
CA ILE A 498 -39.31 1.99 -11.27
C ILE A 498 -38.74 0.58 -11.31
N LYS A 499 -38.17 0.14 -10.18
CA LYS A 499 -37.51 -1.17 -10.11
C LYS A 499 -37.43 -1.68 -8.67
N THR A 500 -37.66 -2.95 -8.46
CA THR A 500 -37.26 -3.66 -7.26
C THR A 500 -35.89 -4.28 -7.50
N LEU A 501 -34.87 -3.84 -6.74
CA LEU A 501 -33.52 -4.36 -6.81
C LEU A 501 -33.33 -5.59 -5.94
N LEU A 502 -34.06 -5.67 -4.83
CA LEU A 502 -33.99 -6.76 -3.87
C LEU A 502 -35.34 -6.99 -3.22
N ASP A 503 -35.69 -8.26 -3.03
CA ASP A 503 -36.77 -8.72 -2.16
C ASP A 503 -36.42 -10.13 -1.67
N SER A 504 -35.72 -10.22 -0.52
CA SER A 504 -35.17 -11.48 0.00
C SER A 504 -35.00 -11.42 1.51
N ASP A 505 -34.90 -12.60 2.14
CA ASP A 505 -34.48 -12.72 3.52
C ASP A 505 -32.96 -12.55 3.63
N LEU A 506 -32.52 -11.61 4.46
CA LEU A 506 -31.11 -11.30 4.64
C LEU A 506 -30.72 -11.35 6.12
N GLU A 507 -29.43 -11.59 6.36
CA GLU A 507 -28.82 -11.63 7.69
C GLU A 507 -28.37 -10.24 8.15
N ALA A 508 -28.52 -9.95 9.44
CA ALA A 508 -27.99 -8.74 10.06
C ALA A 508 -26.45 -8.70 10.10
N GLY A 509 -25.91 -7.50 10.28
CA GLY A 509 -24.48 -7.30 10.52
C GLY A 509 -23.59 -7.44 9.28
N LYS A 510 -24.17 -7.54 8.09
CA LYS A 510 -23.45 -7.58 6.81
C LYS A 510 -23.81 -6.37 5.97
N ILE A 511 -22.81 -5.81 5.27
CA ILE A 511 -23.06 -4.79 4.25
C ILE A 511 -23.42 -5.50 2.95
N TYR A 512 -24.58 -5.14 2.40
CA TYR A 512 -25.04 -5.60 1.10
C TYR A 512 -24.83 -4.47 0.09
N THR A 513 -24.34 -4.80 -1.11
CA THR A 513 -24.15 -3.85 -2.20
C THR A 513 -24.81 -4.38 -3.46
N LEU A 514 -25.66 -3.56 -4.08
CA LEU A 514 -26.36 -3.88 -5.32
C LEU A 514 -26.08 -2.82 -6.36
N THR A 515 -25.90 -3.25 -7.61
CA THR A 515 -25.73 -2.33 -8.74
C THR A 515 -27.10 -1.98 -9.32
N PHE A 516 -27.37 -0.70 -9.46
CA PHE A 516 -28.51 -0.17 -10.20
C PHE A 516 -28.04 0.33 -11.56
N ASP A 517 -28.59 -0.23 -12.61
CA ASP A 517 -28.39 0.21 -13.98
C ASP A 517 -29.62 1.03 -14.43
N GLY A 518 -29.38 2.28 -14.76
CA GLY A 518 -30.37 3.24 -15.25
C GLY A 518 -30.25 3.55 -16.74
N SER A 519 -29.59 2.70 -17.54
CA SER A 519 -29.37 2.91 -18.99
C SER A 519 -30.68 3.13 -19.76
N ASP A 520 -31.79 2.53 -19.31
CA ASP A 520 -33.12 2.64 -19.93
C ASP A 520 -33.96 3.78 -19.36
N LEU A 521 -33.39 4.60 -18.46
CA LEU A 521 -34.12 5.65 -17.76
C LEU A 521 -33.74 7.05 -18.28
N SER A 522 -34.70 7.97 -18.20
CA SER A 522 -34.44 9.38 -18.49
C SER A 522 -33.51 10.00 -17.44
N SER A 523 -32.68 10.95 -17.84
CA SER A 523 -31.91 11.77 -16.87
C SER A 523 -32.86 12.43 -15.86
N GLY A 524 -32.56 12.29 -14.57
CA GLY A 524 -33.43 12.81 -13.51
C GLY A 524 -33.01 12.37 -12.12
N ILE A 525 -33.84 12.69 -11.15
CA ILE A 525 -33.67 12.29 -9.76
C ILE A 525 -34.50 11.02 -9.50
N TYR A 526 -33.86 10.06 -8.83
CA TYR A 526 -34.50 8.82 -8.38
C TYR A 526 -34.22 8.63 -6.90
N TYR A 527 -35.15 7.96 -6.20
CA TYR A 527 -35.03 7.68 -4.78
C TYR A 527 -34.90 6.19 -4.56
N ALA A 528 -33.97 5.79 -3.71
CA ALA A 528 -33.87 4.42 -3.22
C ALA A 528 -34.57 4.30 -1.88
N GLU A 529 -35.39 3.28 -1.71
CA GLU A 529 -36.06 2.97 -0.46
C GLU A 529 -35.68 1.58 0.01
N LEU A 530 -35.11 1.51 1.22
CA LEU A 530 -34.81 0.26 1.91
C LEU A 530 -35.86 0.01 2.99
N LYS A 531 -36.51 -1.16 2.96
CA LYS A 531 -37.45 -1.59 4.00
C LYS A 531 -37.06 -2.97 4.51
N GLN A 532 -37.24 -3.17 5.81
CA GLN A 532 -37.14 -4.46 6.47
C GLN A 532 -38.44 -4.76 7.22
N ALA A 533 -38.98 -5.94 7.00
CA ALA A 533 -40.13 -6.39 7.77
C ALA A 533 -39.67 -6.77 9.19
N GLN A 534 -40.32 -6.22 10.21
CA GLN A 534 -40.16 -6.72 11.58
C GLN A 534 -40.83 -8.10 11.66
N ILE A 535 -40.09 -9.09 12.19
CA ILE A 535 -40.64 -10.43 12.47
C ILE A 535 -41.40 -10.41 13.78
#